data_4a9db26123475cb661bfe1f7146afedb
#
_entry.id   4a9db26123475cb661bfe1f7146afedb
#
_cell.length_a   1.000
_cell.length_b   1.000
_cell.length_c   1.000
_cell.angle_alpha   90.00
_cell.angle_beta   90.00
_cell.angle_gamma   90.00
#
_symmetry.space_group_name_H-M   'P 1'
#
loop_
_entity.id
_entity.type
_entity.pdbx_description
1 polymer ?
#
loop_
_entity_poly.entity_id
_entity_poly.type
_entity_poly.pdbx_seq_one_letter_code
_entity_poly.pdbx_strand_id
1 'polypeptide(L)'
;DVRFVEDNWESPTLGAWGLGWEIWLNGMEVTQFTYFQQVGGIECYPVTGEITYGLERIAMYLQGVDSVYDLIWAHGPNGDVTYGDVFHQNEVEMSTYNFEHANTDTLFANFDTYEAESQKMIDKGLPLPAYELVLKASHTFNMLDARHAISVTERQRYILRVRGLARAVAQSYFDSRKELGFPLAPEELRKEVLDNLEALSNKGSNSKKSTKSQKSTNSKQSTKPKKGEK
;
A
#
# COMPACT_ATOMS: atom_id res chain seq x y z
N ASP A 1 32.26 -5.67 -8.20
CA ASP A 1 31.71 -4.39 -8.61
C ASP A 1 30.44 -4.11 -7.80
N VAL A 2 30.43 -3.02 -7.04
CA VAL A 2 29.26 -2.55 -6.28
C VAL A 2 28.81 -1.24 -6.90
N ARG A 3 27.52 -1.16 -7.23
CA ARG A 3 26.92 0.05 -7.83
C ARG A 3 25.72 0.49 -7.00
N PHE A 4 25.55 1.80 -6.88
CA PHE A 4 24.35 2.45 -6.36
C PHE A 4 23.61 3.03 -7.55
N VAL A 5 22.38 2.57 -7.74
CA VAL A 5 21.51 2.97 -8.85
C VAL A 5 20.30 3.68 -8.26
N GLU A 6 20.01 4.90 -8.72
CA GLU A 6 18.83 5.62 -8.29
C GLU A 6 17.58 4.93 -8.87
N ASP A 7 16.69 4.49 -8.00
CA ASP A 7 15.41 3.90 -8.37
C ASP A 7 14.34 4.23 -7.32
N ASN A 8 13.31 4.95 -7.76
CA ASN A 8 12.20 5.33 -6.88
C ASN A 8 11.22 4.17 -6.77
N TRP A 9 10.94 3.79 -5.53
CA TRP A 9 9.98 2.72 -5.25
C TRP A 9 8.55 3.26 -5.18
N GLU A 10 7.59 2.55 -5.78
CA GLU A 10 6.17 2.87 -5.67
C GLU A 10 5.28 1.62 -5.65
N SER A 11 4.15 1.73 -4.95
CA SER A 11 3.05 0.77 -4.97
C SER A 11 1.73 1.48 -5.18
N PRO A 12 1.20 1.50 -6.42
CA PRO A 12 -0.06 2.18 -6.74
C PRO A 12 -1.25 1.67 -5.93
N THR A 13 -1.33 0.38 -5.64
CA THR A 13 -2.43 -0.24 -4.86
C THR A 13 -2.37 0.14 -3.39
N LEU A 14 -1.19 0.35 -2.83
CA LEU A 14 -1.02 0.76 -1.43
C LEU A 14 -1.03 2.28 -1.27
N GLY A 15 -0.97 3.05 -2.36
CA GLY A 15 -0.81 4.50 -2.29
C GLY A 15 0.48 4.90 -1.56
N ALA A 16 1.55 4.13 -1.80
CA ALA A 16 2.84 4.31 -1.19
C ALA A 16 3.90 4.59 -2.24
N TRP A 17 4.85 5.46 -1.91
CA TRP A 17 6.02 5.75 -2.75
C TRP A 17 7.16 6.36 -1.94
N GLY A 18 8.36 6.25 -2.45
CA GLY A 18 9.54 6.83 -1.84
C GLY A 18 10.68 7.03 -2.83
N LEU A 19 11.58 7.94 -2.51
CA LEU A 19 12.86 8.10 -3.19
C LEU A 19 13.75 6.93 -2.83
N GLY A 20 14.43 6.33 -3.79
CA GLY A 20 15.14 5.09 -3.55
C GLY A 20 16.45 4.94 -4.29
N TRP A 21 17.20 3.97 -3.80
CA TRP A 21 18.49 3.53 -4.36
C TRP A 21 18.56 2.02 -4.28
N GLU A 22 18.88 1.41 -5.39
CA GLU A 22 19.25 0.00 -5.44
C GLU A 22 20.76 -0.16 -5.22
N ILE A 23 21.16 -1.18 -4.49
CA ILE A 23 22.55 -1.61 -4.38
C ILE A 23 22.72 -2.88 -5.18
N TRP A 24 23.57 -2.78 -6.21
CA TRP A 24 23.88 -3.85 -7.16
C TRP A 24 25.24 -4.45 -6.86
N LEU A 25 25.31 -5.76 -6.86
CA LEU A 25 26.53 -6.53 -6.73
C LEU A 25 26.75 -7.34 -7.99
N ASN A 26 27.81 -7.02 -8.75
CA ASN A 26 28.15 -7.68 -10.02
C ASN A 26 26.99 -7.82 -11.01
N GLY A 27 26.13 -6.81 -11.09
CA GLY A 27 24.99 -6.80 -12.02
C GLY A 27 23.70 -7.39 -11.48
N MET A 28 23.67 -7.81 -10.20
CA MET A 28 22.46 -8.26 -9.50
C MET A 28 22.10 -7.27 -8.40
N GLU A 29 20.88 -6.77 -8.40
CA GLU A 29 20.32 -6.00 -7.28
C GLU A 29 20.23 -6.89 -6.05
N VAL A 30 20.85 -6.49 -4.94
CA VAL A 30 20.86 -7.26 -3.69
C VAL A 30 20.15 -6.54 -2.54
N THR A 31 19.96 -5.22 -2.66
CA THR A 31 19.35 -4.40 -1.61
C THR A 31 18.66 -3.21 -2.23
N GLN A 32 17.47 -2.88 -1.71
CA GLN A 32 16.73 -1.66 -1.99
C GLN A 32 16.73 -0.77 -0.75
N PHE A 33 17.08 0.51 -0.91
CA PHE A 33 16.92 1.54 0.10
C PHE A 33 15.83 2.50 -0.34
N THR A 34 14.88 2.81 0.55
CA THR A 34 13.74 3.67 0.24
C THR A 34 13.51 4.70 1.34
N TYR A 35 13.42 5.97 0.98
CA TYR A 35 12.88 7.03 1.81
C TYR A 35 11.39 7.18 1.54
N PHE A 36 10.55 6.63 2.40
CA PHE A 36 9.10 6.69 2.25
C PHE A 36 8.59 8.12 2.41
N GLN A 37 7.99 8.63 1.33
CA GLN A 37 7.34 9.93 1.31
C GLN A 37 5.86 9.83 1.67
N GLN A 38 5.22 8.73 1.26
CA GLN A 38 3.80 8.53 1.47
C GLN A 38 3.49 7.03 1.65
N VAL A 39 2.57 6.71 2.55
CA VAL A 39 2.03 5.36 2.77
C VAL A 39 0.52 5.45 3.00
N GLY A 40 -0.27 4.65 2.26
CA GLY A 40 -1.72 4.69 2.34
C GLY A 40 -2.31 6.06 1.96
N GLY A 41 -1.62 6.84 1.13
CA GLY A 41 -2.03 8.20 0.78
C GLY A 41 -1.81 9.23 1.89
N ILE A 42 -1.10 8.87 2.97
CA ILE A 42 -0.73 9.76 4.09
C ILE A 42 0.75 10.09 3.97
N GLU A 43 1.10 11.36 4.03
CA GLU A 43 2.50 11.81 4.05
C GLU A 43 3.21 11.31 5.31
N CYS A 44 4.43 10.78 5.13
CA CYS A 44 5.25 10.29 6.23
C CYS A 44 5.95 11.45 6.93
N TYR A 45 5.71 11.57 8.22
CA TYR A 45 6.41 12.53 9.08
C TYR A 45 6.75 11.89 10.44
N PRO A 46 8.03 11.78 10.77
CA PRO A 46 9.20 12.03 9.91
C PRO A 46 9.27 11.06 8.72
N VAL A 47 10.02 11.44 7.68
CA VAL A 47 10.33 10.53 6.56
C VAL A 47 11.08 9.32 7.13
N THR A 48 10.61 8.13 6.78
CA THR A 48 11.17 6.87 7.26
C THR A 48 12.07 6.26 6.18
N GLY A 49 13.29 5.89 6.57
CA GLY A 49 14.19 5.10 5.72
C GLY A 49 13.97 3.60 5.94
N GLU A 50 13.92 2.84 4.86
CA GLU A 50 13.86 1.39 4.85
C GLU A 50 15.02 0.82 4.07
N ILE A 51 15.57 -0.29 4.55
CA ILE A 51 16.55 -1.10 3.81
C ILE A 51 15.98 -2.50 3.68
N THR A 52 15.76 -2.93 2.43
CA THR A 52 15.25 -4.26 2.11
C THR A 52 16.35 -5.11 1.49
N TYR A 53 16.76 -6.17 2.17
CA TYR A 53 17.79 -7.09 1.72
C TYR A 53 17.19 -8.26 0.95
N GLY A 54 17.71 -8.54 -0.26
CA GLY A 54 17.45 -9.77 -1.00
C GLY A 54 18.33 -10.90 -0.47
N LEU A 55 17.91 -11.55 0.64
CA LEU A 55 18.73 -12.53 1.35
C LEU A 55 19.12 -13.70 0.46
N GLU A 56 18.24 -14.18 -0.39
CA GLU A 56 18.49 -15.25 -1.35
C GLU A 56 19.54 -14.83 -2.38
N ARG A 57 19.46 -13.61 -2.90
CA ARG A 57 20.43 -13.07 -3.86
C ARG A 57 21.82 -12.92 -3.24
N ILE A 58 21.88 -12.43 -2.00
CA ILE A 58 23.15 -12.35 -1.25
C ILE A 58 23.71 -13.75 -0.99
N ALA A 59 22.87 -14.70 -0.59
CA ALA A 59 23.27 -16.08 -0.36
C ALA A 59 23.77 -16.77 -1.63
N MET A 60 23.12 -16.55 -2.78
CA MET A 60 23.58 -17.06 -4.08
C MET A 60 24.99 -16.56 -4.39
N TYR A 61 25.26 -15.28 -4.18
CA TYR A 61 26.59 -14.71 -4.38
C TYR A 61 27.64 -15.33 -3.44
N LEU A 62 27.30 -15.47 -2.16
CA LEU A 62 28.21 -16.02 -1.15
C LEU A 62 28.50 -17.50 -1.37
N GLN A 63 27.51 -18.28 -1.79
CA GLN A 63 27.67 -19.72 -2.08
C GLN A 63 28.16 -20.00 -3.50
N GLY A 64 28.19 -18.99 -4.38
CA GLY A 64 28.68 -19.14 -5.76
C GLY A 64 27.77 -20.01 -6.63
N VAL A 65 26.41 -19.90 -6.44
CA VAL A 65 25.42 -20.63 -7.21
C VAL A 65 24.62 -19.68 -8.10
N ASP A 66 24.17 -20.17 -9.25
CA ASP A 66 23.43 -19.39 -10.25
C ASP A 66 21.91 -19.51 -10.09
N SER A 67 21.44 -20.52 -9.37
CA SER A 67 20.03 -20.74 -9.09
C SER A 67 19.74 -20.65 -7.60
N VAL A 68 18.64 -19.98 -7.23
CA VAL A 68 18.16 -19.93 -5.85
C VAL A 68 17.88 -21.31 -5.28
N TYR A 69 17.48 -22.26 -6.13
CA TYR A 69 17.15 -23.63 -5.72
C TYR A 69 18.36 -24.45 -5.36
N ASP A 70 19.57 -24.06 -5.80
CA ASP A 70 20.83 -24.72 -5.48
C ASP A 70 21.46 -24.22 -4.17
N LEU A 71 20.88 -23.21 -3.54
CA LEU A 71 21.32 -22.73 -2.23
C LEU A 71 21.25 -23.85 -1.19
N ILE A 72 22.31 -24.03 -0.41
CA ILE A 72 22.28 -24.89 0.76
C ILE A 72 21.47 -24.19 1.85
N TRP A 73 20.30 -24.75 2.20
CA TRP A 73 19.43 -24.29 3.25
C TRP A 73 19.93 -24.71 4.63
N ALA A 74 20.32 -25.98 4.75
CA ALA A 74 20.83 -26.53 5.99
C ALA A 74 21.75 -27.74 5.71
N HIS A 75 22.71 -27.95 6.60
CA HIS A 75 23.54 -29.17 6.62
C HIS A 75 22.87 -30.21 7.54
N GLY A 76 22.51 -31.37 7.00
CA GLY A 76 21.87 -32.44 7.72
C GLY A 76 22.78 -33.68 7.89
N PRO A 77 22.40 -34.62 8.73
CA PRO A 77 23.18 -35.85 8.99
C PRO A 77 23.24 -36.79 7.77
N ASN A 78 22.30 -36.63 6.83
CA ASN A 78 22.20 -37.46 5.62
C ASN A 78 22.63 -36.68 4.34
N GLY A 79 23.23 -35.52 4.49
CA GLY A 79 23.63 -34.62 3.40
C GLY A 79 23.00 -33.24 3.52
N ASP A 80 23.32 -32.39 2.57
CA ASP A 80 22.81 -31.04 2.53
C ASP A 80 21.35 -31.02 2.06
N VAL A 81 20.56 -30.12 2.64
CA VAL A 81 19.19 -29.81 2.22
C VAL A 81 19.27 -28.49 1.45
N THR A 82 18.76 -28.46 0.23
CA THR A 82 18.77 -27.27 -0.60
C THR A 82 17.52 -26.42 -0.42
N TYR A 83 17.57 -25.16 -0.85
CA TYR A 83 16.39 -24.29 -0.94
C TYR A 83 15.32 -24.92 -1.87
N GLY A 84 15.78 -25.60 -2.94
CA GLY A 84 14.91 -26.34 -3.84
C GLY A 84 14.16 -27.49 -3.16
N ASP A 85 14.84 -28.25 -2.29
CA ASP A 85 14.16 -29.34 -1.53
C ASP A 85 13.03 -28.80 -0.63
N VAL A 86 13.17 -27.58 -0.14
CA VAL A 86 12.19 -26.99 0.79
C VAL A 86 11.06 -26.28 0.04
N PHE A 87 11.36 -25.50 -1.02
CA PHE A 87 10.43 -24.55 -1.58
C PHE A 87 10.00 -24.80 -3.02
N HIS A 88 10.78 -25.55 -3.83
CA HIS A 88 10.51 -25.68 -5.26
C HIS A 88 9.15 -26.30 -5.55
N GLN A 89 8.77 -27.39 -4.86
CA GLN A 89 7.48 -28.03 -5.09
C GLN A 89 6.31 -27.11 -4.73
N ASN A 90 6.42 -26.36 -3.64
CA ASN A 90 5.40 -25.37 -3.26
C ASN A 90 5.26 -24.29 -4.36
N GLU A 91 6.36 -23.78 -4.89
CA GLU A 91 6.34 -22.81 -5.99
C GLU A 91 5.64 -23.37 -7.23
N VAL A 92 5.95 -24.60 -7.63
CA VAL A 92 5.30 -25.27 -8.77
C VAL A 92 3.78 -25.39 -8.55
N GLU A 93 3.35 -25.86 -7.39
CA GLU A 93 1.91 -26.07 -7.11
C GLU A 93 1.17 -24.73 -7.01
N MET A 94 1.72 -23.73 -6.32
CA MET A 94 1.09 -22.44 -6.17
C MET A 94 1.02 -21.68 -7.50
N SER A 95 2.07 -21.74 -8.32
CA SER A 95 2.08 -21.15 -9.65
C SER A 95 1.05 -21.83 -10.56
N THR A 96 0.99 -23.16 -10.56
CA THR A 96 0.01 -23.92 -11.32
C THR A 96 -1.42 -23.57 -10.89
N TYR A 97 -1.68 -23.50 -9.59
CA TYR A 97 -2.98 -23.07 -9.09
C TYR A 97 -3.32 -21.65 -9.54
N ASN A 98 -2.41 -20.69 -9.32
CA ASN A 98 -2.66 -19.28 -9.58
C ASN A 98 -2.85 -18.99 -11.07
N PHE A 99 -2.03 -19.58 -11.96
CA PHE A 99 -2.03 -19.25 -13.38
C PHE A 99 -2.92 -20.17 -14.24
N GLU A 100 -3.23 -21.37 -13.77
CA GLU A 100 -3.95 -22.35 -14.59
C GLU A 100 -5.31 -22.76 -14.02
N HIS A 101 -5.43 -23.03 -12.73
CA HIS A 101 -6.58 -23.72 -12.15
C HIS A 101 -7.49 -22.88 -11.27
N ALA A 102 -7.04 -21.76 -10.72
CA ALA A 102 -7.89 -20.92 -9.89
C ALA A 102 -9.16 -20.50 -10.63
N ASN A 103 -10.32 -20.71 -10.01
CA ASN A 103 -11.62 -20.36 -10.59
C ASN A 103 -11.83 -18.84 -10.54
N THR A 104 -11.96 -18.22 -11.70
CA THR A 104 -12.08 -16.75 -11.82
C THR A 104 -13.38 -16.22 -11.22
N ASP A 105 -14.51 -16.93 -11.33
CA ASP A 105 -15.77 -16.47 -10.73
C ASP A 105 -15.68 -16.46 -9.20
N THR A 106 -15.00 -17.47 -8.63
CA THR A 106 -14.71 -17.51 -7.18
C THR A 106 -13.80 -16.36 -6.79
N LEU A 107 -12.81 -16.02 -7.59
CA LEU A 107 -11.92 -14.88 -7.31
C LEU A 107 -12.67 -13.56 -7.33
N PHE A 108 -13.59 -13.34 -8.30
CA PHE A 108 -14.44 -12.14 -8.32
C PHE A 108 -15.30 -12.04 -7.06
N ALA A 109 -15.99 -13.14 -6.69
CA ALA A 109 -16.82 -13.18 -5.49
C ALA A 109 -16.02 -12.95 -4.20
N ASN A 110 -14.82 -13.51 -4.11
CA ASN A 110 -13.91 -13.34 -2.98
C ASN A 110 -13.45 -11.89 -2.87
N PHE A 111 -13.08 -11.25 -3.99
CA PHE A 111 -12.67 -9.85 -3.98
C PHE A 111 -13.79 -8.95 -3.41
N ASP A 112 -15.00 -9.08 -3.92
CA ASP A 112 -16.15 -8.30 -3.46
C ASP A 112 -16.47 -8.56 -1.98
N THR A 113 -16.32 -9.80 -1.53
CA THR A 113 -16.50 -10.19 -0.12
C THR A 113 -15.44 -9.54 0.77
N TYR A 114 -14.16 -9.60 0.39
CA TYR A 114 -13.07 -9.01 1.16
C TYR A 114 -13.17 -7.49 1.23
N GLU A 115 -13.55 -6.84 0.13
CA GLU A 115 -13.77 -5.40 0.09
C GLU A 115 -14.90 -4.99 1.05
N ALA A 116 -16.06 -5.64 0.95
CA ALA A 116 -17.23 -5.33 1.79
C ALA A 116 -16.95 -5.56 3.28
N GLU A 117 -16.26 -6.65 3.62
CA GLU A 117 -15.94 -6.98 5.01
C GLU A 117 -14.84 -6.05 5.56
N SER A 118 -13.85 -5.68 4.73
CA SER A 118 -12.84 -4.69 5.11
C SER A 118 -13.50 -3.35 5.47
N GLN A 119 -14.45 -2.87 4.66
CA GLN A 119 -15.16 -1.63 4.94
C GLN A 119 -15.92 -1.70 6.25
N LYS A 120 -16.59 -2.81 6.56
CA LYS A 120 -17.27 -3.00 7.86
C LYS A 120 -16.32 -2.92 9.06
N MET A 121 -15.10 -3.47 8.91
CA MET A 121 -14.09 -3.40 9.97
C MET A 121 -13.57 -1.98 10.15
N ILE A 122 -13.38 -1.24 9.06
CA ILE A 122 -13.02 0.19 9.09
C ILE A 122 -14.11 0.99 9.84
N ASP A 123 -15.37 0.80 9.49
CA ASP A 123 -16.51 1.49 10.10
C ASP A 123 -16.64 1.21 11.62
N LYS A 124 -16.08 0.07 12.07
CA LYS A 124 -16.03 -0.31 13.49
C LYS A 124 -14.75 0.16 14.20
N GLY A 125 -13.86 0.89 13.52
CA GLY A 125 -12.57 1.32 14.08
C GLY A 125 -11.60 0.15 14.32
N LEU A 126 -11.65 -0.88 13.51
CA LEU A 126 -10.81 -2.08 13.59
C LEU A 126 -9.84 -2.15 12.39
N PRO A 127 -8.83 -1.27 12.32
CA PRO A 127 -7.94 -1.19 11.15
C PRO A 127 -7.08 -2.44 10.93
N LEU A 128 -6.67 -3.17 11.97
CA LEU A 128 -5.80 -4.34 11.81
C LEU A 128 -6.50 -5.50 11.08
N PRO A 129 -7.68 -5.99 11.51
CA PRO A 129 -8.39 -7.01 10.73
C PRO A 129 -8.86 -6.48 9.36
N ALA A 130 -9.18 -5.17 9.23
CA ALA A 130 -9.48 -4.57 7.94
C ALA A 130 -8.31 -4.68 6.97
N TYR A 131 -7.08 -4.46 7.45
CA TYR A 131 -5.87 -4.56 6.63
C TYR A 131 -5.62 -5.99 6.12
N GLU A 132 -5.84 -7.00 6.93
CA GLU A 132 -5.77 -8.39 6.49
C GLU A 132 -6.70 -8.68 5.30
N LEU A 133 -7.90 -8.10 5.32
CA LEU A 133 -8.86 -8.23 4.24
C LEU A 133 -8.43 -7.45 2.99
N VAL A 134 -7.79 -6.29 3.16
CA VAL A 134 -7.17 -5.55 2.04
C VAL A 134 -6.07 -6.36 1.37
N LEU A 135 -5.21 -7.03 2.14
CA LEU A 135 -4.16 -7.91 1.58
C LEU A 135 -4.77 -9.07 0.78
N LYS A 136 -5.84 -9.69 1.28
CA LYS A 136 -6.59 -10.74 0.56
C LYS A 136 -7.22 -10.21 -0.72
N ALA A 137 -7.84 -9.04 -0.69
CA ALA A 137 -8.41 -8.40 -1.88
C ALA A 137 -7.32 -8.06 -2.91
N SER A 138 -6.19 -7.51 -2.47
CA SER A 138 -5.04 -7.21 -3.33
C SER A 138 -4.47 -8.46 -3.99
N HIS A 139 -4.27 -9.54 -3.23
CA HIS A 139 -3.83 -10.82 -3.77
C HIS A 139 -4.82 -11.38 -4.80
N THR A 140 -6.12 -11.35 -4.48
CA THR A 140 -7.18 -11.80 -5.39
C THR A 140 -7.19 -11.00 -6.70
N PHE A 141 -7.00 -9.67 -6.62
CA PHE A 141 -6.83 -8.83 -7.80
C PHE A 141 -5.62 -9.23 -8.64
N ASN A 142 -4.46 -9.49 -8.00
CA ASN A 142 -3.26 -9.92 -8.71
C ASN A 142 -3.48 -11.26 -9.45
N MET A 143 -4.23 -12.19 -8.86
CA MET A 143 -4.60 -13.44 -9.51
C MET A 143 -5.52 -13.20 -10.71
N LEU A 144 -6.54 -12.35 -10.60
CA LEU A 144 -7.43 -11.99 -11.71
C LEU A 144 -6.68 -11.32 -12.86
N ASP A 145 -5.74 -10.43 -12.55
CA ASP A 145 -4.88 -9.75 -13.53
C ASP A 145 -3.96 -10.75 -14.25
N ALA A 146 -3.29 -11.62 -13.50
CA ALA A 146 -2.41 -12.66 -14.02
C ALA A 146 -3.15 -13.69 -14.91
N ARG A 147 -4.42 -13.98 -14.59
CA ARG A 147 -5.31 -14.86 -15.37
C ARG A 147 -5.91 -14.18 -16.60
N HIS A 148 -5.59 -12.90 -16.84
CA HIS A 148 -6.22 -12.08 -17.90
C HIS A 148 -7.77 -12.08 -17.83
N ALA A 149 -8.33 -12.24 -16.60
CA ALA A 149 -9.77 -12.27 -16.37
C ALA A 149 -10.40 -10.88 -16.36
N ILE A 150 -9.59 -9.83 -16.28
CA ILE A 150 -10.02 -8.42 -16.28
C ILE A 150 -9.39 -7.66 -17.44
N SER A 151 -10.15 -6.73 -18.03
CA SER A 151 -9.65 -5.84 -19.09
C SER A 151 -8.70 -4.77 -18.53
N VAL A 152 -7.93 -4.13 -19.40
CA VAL A 152 -7.05 -3.00 -19.03
C VAL A 152 -7.82 -1.89 -18.32
N THR A 153 -9.04 -1.59 -18.76
CA THR A 153 -9.89 -0.56 -18.13
C THR A 153 -10.37 -1.00 -16.73
N GLU A 154 -10.76 -2.25 -16.59
CA GLU A 154 -11.17 -2.81 -15.28
C GLU A 154 -10.01 -2.90 -14.32
N ARG A 155 -8.81 -3.21 -14.81
CA ARG A 155 -7.58 -3.23 -14.01
C ARG A 155 -7.39 -1.91 -13.24
N GLN A 156 -7.56 -0.77 -13.90
CA GLN A 156 -7.48 0.53 -13.24
C GLN A 156 -8.54 0.71 -12.15
N ARG A 157 -9.76 0.21 -12.37
CA ARG A 157 -10.83 0.26 -11.37
C ARG A 157 -10.49 -0.58 -10.14
N TYR A 158 -9.94 -1.79 -10.32
CA TYR A 158 -9.50 -2.65 -9.21
C TYR A 158 -8.36 -2.02 -8.42
N ILE A 159 -7.36 -1.44 -9.10
CA ILE A 159 -6.28 -0.68 -8.44
C ILE A 159 -6.86 0.43 -7.55
N LEU A 160 -7.82 1.19 -8.06
CA LEU A 160 -8.46 2.27 -7.29
C LEU A 160 -9.28 1.75 -6.11
N ARG A 161 -9.97 0.60 -6.24
CA ARG A 161 -10.71 -0.04 -5.14
C ARG A 161 -9.75 -0.45 -4.02
N VAL A 162 -8.69 -1.20 -4.33
CA VAL A 162 -7.68 -1.62 -3.35
C VAL A 162 -7.01 -0.40 -2.71
N ARG A 163 -6.63 0.59 -3.50
CA ARG A 163 -6.02 1.83 -3.00
C ARG A 163 -6.95 2.61 -2.08
N GLY A 164 -8.24 2.65 -2.39
CA GLY A 164 -9.27 3.26 -1.54
C GLY A 164 -9.37 2.60 -0.17
N LEU A 165 -9.39 1.28 -0.14
CA LEU A 165 -9.38 0.49 1.09
C LEU A 165 -8.08 0.69 1.89
N ALA A 166 -6.93 0.61 1.24
CA ALA A 166 -5.63 0.81 1.88
C ALA A 166 -5.53 2.19 2.55
N ARG A 167 -6.02 3.23 1.86
CA ARG A 167 -6.09 4.59 2.41
C ARG A 167 -7.02 4.67 3.62
N ALA A 168 -8.20 4.07 3.55
CA ALA A 168 -9.17 4.09 4.64
C ALA A 168 -8.64 3.35 5.89
N VAL A 169 -7.97 2.22 5.69
CA VAL A 169 -7.27 1.49 6.77
C VAL A 169 -6.16 2.32 7.38
N ALA A 170 -5.30 2.93 6.55
CA ALA A 170 -4.21 3.77 7.02
C ALA A 170 -4.73 4.96 7.85
N GLN A 171 -5.80 5.62 7.38
CA GLN A 171 -6.43 6.71 8.11
C GLN A 171 -7.03 6.24 9.45
N SER A 172 -7.77 5.13 9.45
CA SER A 172 -8.35 4.55 10.66
C SER A 172 -7.28 4.17 11.68
N TYR A 173 -6.16 3.57 11.22
CA TYR A 173 -5.04 3.25 12.08
C TYR A 173 -4.38 4.52 12.63
N PHE A 174 -4.13 5.51 11.80
CA PHE A 174 -3.55 6.79 12.22
C PHE A 174 -4.43 7.49 13.27
N ASP A 175 -5.74 7.54 13.05
CA ASP A 175 -6.69 8.14 13.98
C ASP A 175 -6.68 7.42 15.34
N SER A 176 -6.63 6.09 15.35
CA SER A 176 -6.51 5.30 16.57
C SER A 176 -5.20 5.57 17.34
N ARG A 177 -4.09 5.78 16.61
CA ARG A 177 -2.80 6.15 17.23
C ARG A 177 -2.83 7.58 17.79
N LYS A 178 -3.51 8.49 17.09
CA LYS A 178 -3.71 9.87 17.53
C LYS A 178 -4.53 9.93 18.83
N GLU A 179 -5.63 9.16 18.92
CA GLU A 179 -6.46 9.05 20.12
C GLU A 179 -5.66 8.58 21.34
N LEU A 180 -4.69 7.68 21.13
CA LEU A 180 -3.75 7.22 22.16
C LEU A 180 -2.61 8.21 22.45
N GLY A 181 -2.55 9.34 21.74
CA GLY A 181 -1.49 10.34 21.86
C GLY A 181 -0.13 9.87 21.37
N PHE A 182 -0.08 8.98 20.35
CA PHE A 182 1.16 8.43 19.76
C PHE A 182 2.16 7.89 20.79
N PRO A 183 1.81 6.88 21.60
CA PRO A 183 2.59 6.44 22.78
C PRO A 183 4.00 5.93 22.48
N LEU A 184 4.28 5.54 21.23
CA LEU A 184 5.60 5.05 20.80
C LEU A 184 6.49 6.16 20.23
N ALA A 185 5.95 7.37 20.01
CA ALA A 185 6.74 8.50 19.54
C ALA A 185 7.52 9.14 20.71
N PRO A 186 8.77 9.61 20.51
CA PRO A 186 9.49 10.45 21.47
C PRO A 186 8.64 11.68 21.86
N GLU A 187 8.79 12.16 23.09
CA GLU A 187 7.94 13.22 23.65
C GLU A 187 7.98 14.51 22.81
N GLU A 188 9.17 14.91 22.37
CA GLU A 188 9.36 16.09 21.53
C GLU A 188 8.62 15.97 20.20
N LEU A 189 8.78 14.84 19.51
CA LEU A 189 8.11 14.57 18.23
C LEU A 189 6.59 14.47 18.42
N ARG A 190 6.13 13.86 19.51
CA ARG A 190 4.70 13.73 19.84
C ARG A 190 4.03 15.10 19.95
N LYS A 191 4.66 16.00 20.67
CA LYS A 191 4.15 17.37 20.87
C LYS A 191 4.09 18.11 19.53
N GLU A 192 5.15 18.07 18.75
CA GLU A 192 5.23 18.72 17.44
C GLU A 192 4.15 18.21 16.47
N VAL A 193 3.95 16.88 16.40
CA VAL A 193 2.93 16.27 15.55
C VAL A 193 1.52 16.69 15.96
N LEU A 194 1.22 16.67 17.26
CA LEU A 194 -0.09 17.08 17.77
C LEU A 194 -0.36 18.56 17.50
N ASP A 195 0.61 19.45 17.76
CA ASP A 195 0.50 20.87 17.48
C ASP A 195 0.25 21.15 15.97
N ASN A 196 0.96 20.44 15.08
CA ASN A 196 0.77 20.54 13.64
C ASN A 196 -0.62 20.05 13.18
N LEU A 197 -1.12 18.95 13.74
CA LEU A 197 -2.46 18.42 13.43
C LEU A 197 -3.56 19.39 13.88
N GLU A 198 -3.44 20.03 15.04
CA GLU A 198 -4.37 21.06 15.51
C GLU A 198 -4.34 22.30 14.61
N ALA A 199 -3.15 22.74 14.18
CA ALA A 199 -3.01 23.88 13.27
C ALA A 199 -3.67 23.63 11.91
N LEU A 200 -3.54 22.43 11.35
CA LEU A 200 -4.20 22.01 10.09
C LEU A 200 -5.73 21.92 10.25
N SER A 201 -6.23 21.39 11.34
CA SER A 201 -7.65 21.33 11.67
C SER A 201 -8.28 22.73 11.73
N ASN A 202 -7.59 23.68 12.37
CA ASN A 202 -8.03 25.06 12.51
C ASN A 202 -8.05 25.83 11.17
N LYS A 203 -7.10 25.57 10.28
CA LYS A 203 -7.07 26.14 8.91
C LYS A 203 -8.22 25.60 8.05
N GLY A 204 -8.52 24.30 8.13
CA GLY A 204 -9.61 23.68 7.39
C GLY A 204 -11.01 24.15 7.82
N SER A 205 -11.19 24.47 9.10
CA SER A 205 -12.46 25.01 9.63
C SER A 205 -12.70 26.48 9.20
N ASN A 206 -11.64 27.26 9.06
CA ASN A 206 -11.74 28.66 8.60
C ASN A 206 -12.03 28.78 7.08
N SER A 207 -11.51 27.89 6.26
CA SER A 207 -11.81 27.86 4.82
C SER A 207 -13.26 27.49 4.53
N LYS A 208 -13.87 26.58 5.33
CA LYS A 208 -15.30 26.21 5.21
C LYS A 208 -16.24 27.31 5.66
N LYS A 209 -15.81 28.20 6.57
CA LYS A 209 -16.62 29.35 6.98
C LYS A 209 -16.62 30.47 5.94
N SER A 210 -15.51 30.71 5.24
CA SER A 210 -15.43 31.73 4.20
C SER A 210 -16.25 31.38 2.95
N THR A 211 -16.32 30.10 2.57
CA THR A 211 -17.14 29.64 1.42
C THR A 211 -18.64 29.63 1.72
N LYS A 212 -19.05 29.49 2.98
CA LYS A 212 -20.47 29.61 3.36
C LYS A 212 -20.96 31.07 3.39
N SER A 213 -20.11 32.03 3.74
CA SER A 213 -20.47 33.45 3.75
C SER A 213 -20.61 34.04 2.34
N GLN A 214 -19.86 33.57 1.36
CA GLN A 214 -19.97 34.00 -0.04
C GLN A 214 -21.19 33.42 -0.78
N LYS A 215 -21.73 32.26 -0.37
CA LYS A 215 -22.95 31.70 -0.94
C LYS A 215 -24.24 32.36 -0.42
N SER A 216 -24.20 33.01 0.73
CA SER A 216 -25.40 33.69 1.30
C SER A 216 -25.59 35.12 0.78
N THR A 217 -24.56 35.74 0.18
CA THR A 217 -24.65 37.11 -0.40
C THR A 217 -25.10 37.13 -1.85
N ASN A 218 -24.94 36.00 -2.60
CA ASN A 218 -25.32 35.92 -4.03
C ASN A 218 -26.77 35.48 -4.29
N SER A 219 -27.57 35.17 -3.24
CA SER A 219 -28.98 34.75 -3.39
C SER A 219 -30.00 35.87 -3.18
N LYS A 220 -29.56 37.13 -2.96
CA LYS A 220 -30.48 38.27 -2.72
C LYS A 220 -30.54 39.31 -3.84
N GLN A 221 -29.97 39.05 -5.01
CA GLN A 221 -30.00 40.02 -6.13
C GLN A 221 -30.52 39.41 -7.43
N SER A 222 -31.71 38.78 -7.42
CA SER A 222 -32.46 38.54 -8.68
C SER A 222 -33.96 38.36 -8.42
N THR A 223 -34.64 39.47 -8.09
CA THR A 223 -36.10 39.59 -8.31
C THR A 223 -36.43 41.06 -8.48
N LYS A 224 -36.43 41.54 -9.73
CA LYS A 224 -37.26 42.67 -10.15
C LYS A 224 -37.97 42.30 -11.47
N PRO A 225 -39.27 42.33 -11.52
CA PRO A 225 -40.03 42.05 -12.74
C PRO A 225 -40.02 43.29 -13.63
N LYS A 226 -39.72 43.09 -14.92
CA LYS A 226 -40.01 44.09 -15.97
C LYS A 226 -41.50 43.96 -16.35
N LYS A 227 -42.28 44.98 -16.04
CA LYS A 227 -43.59 45.26 -16.61
C LYS A 227 -43.45 45.75 -18.06
N GLY A 228 -44.35 45.35 -18.88
CA GLY A 228 -44.87 45.57 -20.16
C GLY A 228 -44.53 46.81 -20.96
N GLU A 229 -44.69 46.65 -22.22
CA GLU A 229 -45.49 47.50 -23.10
C GLU A 229 -45.22 47.14 -24.55
N LYS A 230 -46.30 46.85 -25.20
CA LYS A 230 -46.82 46.89 -26.57
C LYS A 230 -46.38 45.81 -27.52
#